data_d4c5595088a9c166860a433f7fdff35f
#
_entry.id   d4c5595088a9c166860a433f7fdff35f
#
_cell.length_a   1.000
_cell.length_b   1.000
_cell.length_c   1.000
_cell.angle_alpha   90.00
_cell.angle_beta   90.00
_cell.angle_gamma   90.00
#
_symmetry.space_group_name_H-M   'P 1'
#
loop_
_entity.id
_entity.type
_entity.pdbx_description
1 polymer ?
#
loop_
_entity_poly.entity_id
_entity_poly.type
_entity_poly.pdbx_seq_one_letter_code
_entity_poly.pdbx_strand_id
1 'polypeptide(L)'
;NVQNSIQNKIFVEIEKTLRGFIMERIEKKELKKLIRENVKTLYRKTLENASPEELYQAAVFAVRDVITDKWMKTHDEYYERDAKVVYYLSMEFLMGRFFGNALINLEMFDEVKEVFAELGIDYNMVEEAEPDPGLGNGGLGRLAACFLESLSTLSLPAYGCGIRYHYGIFEQRIENGYQVEVPDNWLENGDPWGIKRNEYAVEVKFGGNVRAVEKGNGEYRFVQENYQSVTAIPYDYPVIGYGNNTVNTLRLWEAKPKTRLDLKSFNEGNYQKAAEEELLANTLTDVLYPADEHIQGKELRLRQQYFFISATVQRVIARFKKKHTDFNELPDKVAFQLNDTHPSMAVAELMRVLVDENNLPWDQAWDITRRVCAYTN
;
A
#
# COMPACT_ATOMS: atom_id res chain seq x y z
N ASN A 1 26.68 48.34 10.42
CA ASN A 1 25.21 48.06 10.53
C ASN A 1 24.67 47.19 9.39
N VAL A 2 25.18 47.23 8.17
CA VAL A 2 24.75 46.39 7.05
C VAL A 2 25.31 44.95 7.19
N GLN A 3 26.55 44.79 7.62
CA GLN A 3 27.18 43.50 7.85
C GLN A 3 26.49 42.66 8.93
N ASN A 4 26.06 43.28 10.03
CA ASN A 4 25.29 42.60 11.08
C ASN A 4 23.87 42.18 10.61
N SER A 5 23.27 42.93 9.70
CA SER A 5 21.97 42.59 9.12
C SER A 5 22.07 41.39 8.15
N ILE A 6 23.18 41.30 7.40
CA ILE A 6 23.44 40.18 6.48
C ILE A 6 23.79 38.91 7.27
N GLN A 7 24.63 39.01 8.30
CA GLN A 7 24.95 37.87 9.19
C GLN A 7 23.70 37.36 9.92
N ASN A 8 22.83 38.21 10.44
CA ASN A 8 21.59 37.80 11.07
C ASN A 8 20.61 37.15 10.07
N LYS A 9 20.53 37.64 8.83
CA LYS A 9 19.71 36.98 7.80
C LYS A 9 20.24 35.60 7.42
N ILE A 10 21.56 35.47 7.24
CA ILE A 10 22.23 34.19 6.95
C ILE A 10 22.05 33.23 8.14
N PHE A 11 22.18 33.70 9.38
CA PHE A 11 21.97 32.89 10.57
C PHE A 11 20.50 32.42 10.70
N VAL A 12 19.54 33.27 10.42
CA VAL A 12 18.10 32.93 10.39
C VAL A 12 17.78 31.97 9.25
N GLU A 13 18.41 32.13 8.08
CA GLU A 13 18.25 31.22 6.95
C GLU A 13 18.89 29.84 7.22
N ILE A 14 20.08 29.83 7.84
CA ILE A 14 20.75 28.60 8.32
C ILE A 14 19.93 27.95 9.45
N GLU A 15 19.39 28.71 10.40
CA GLU A 15 18.52 28.16 11.44
C GLU A 15 17.19 27.61 10.87
N LYS A 16 16.60 28.29 9.89
CA LYS A 16 15.43 27.77 9.17
C LYS A 16 15.77 26.49 8.38
N THR A 17 16.92 26.47 7.72
CA THR A 17 17.42 25.30 6.99
C THR A 17 17.75 24.16 7.96
N LEU A 18 18.43 24.45 9.08
CA LEU A 18 18.70 23.48 10.14
C LEU A 18 17.42 23.02 10.86
N ARG A 19 16.43 23.92 11.09
CA ARG A 19 15.12 23.50 11.62
C ARG A 19 14.34 22.64 10.64
N GLY A 20 14.50 22.82 9.35
CA GLY A 20 13.98 21.91 8.32
C GLY A 20 14.68 20.54 8.29
N PHE A 21 15.90 20.45 8.84
CA PHE A 21 16.67 19.21 8.99
C PHE A 21 16.56 18.57 10.40
N ILE A 22 15.99 19.27 11.39
CA ILE A 22 15.76 18.66 12.72
C ILE A 22 14.55 17.75 12.56
N MET A 23 14.79 16.43 12.54
CA MET A 23 13.72 15.44 12.66
C MET A 23 12.89 15.76 13.91
N GLU A 24 11.58 15.90 13.75
CA GLU A 24 10.66 15.95 14.89
C GLU A 24 10.80 14.62 15.64
N ARG A 25 11.44 14.64 16.81
CA ARG A 25 11.60 13.47 17.70
C ARG A 25 10.58 13.57 18.81
N ILE A 26 10.00 12.44 19.13
CA ILE A 26 9.16 12.33 20.31
C ILE A 26 10.06 12.28 21.56
N GLU A 27 9.70 13.00 22.62
CA GLU A 27 10.44 12.92 23.88
C GLU A 27 10.24 11.54 24.53
N LYS A 28 11.31 10.97 25.14
CA LYS A 28 11.27 9.68 25.85
C LYS A 28 10.11 9.58 26.84
N LYS A 29 9.83 10.67 27.56
CA LYS A 29 8.73 10.73 28.53
C LYS A 29 7.37 10.54 27.87
N GLU A 30 7.16 11.16 26.72
CA GLU A 30 5.90 11.03 25.97
C GLU A 30 5.79 9.63 25.35
N LEU A 31 6.86 9.10 24.79
CA LEU A 31 6.87 7.75 24.25
C LEU A 31 6.51 6.70 25.31
N LYS A 32 7.08 6.78 26.51
CA LYS A 32 6.71 5.91 27.65
C LYS A 32 5.24 6.01 28.02
N LYS A 33 4.72 7.23 28.03
CA LYS A 33 3.30 7.48 28.32
C LYS A 33 2.42 6.85 27.25
N LEU A 34 2.71 7.07 25.97
CA LEU A 34 1.94 6.51 24.85
C LEU A 34 1.93 4.98 24.86
N ILE A 35 3.08 4.34 25.10
CA ILE A 35 3.14 2.86 25.18
C ILE A 35 2.23 2.35 26.30
N ARG A 36 2.27 2.96 27.50
CA ARG A 36 1.40 2.56 28.62
C ARG A 36 -0.07 2.81 28.33
N GLU A 37 -0.40 3.97 27.75
CA GLU A 37 -1.78 4.31 27.37
C GLU A 37 -2.31 3.37 26.30
N ASN A 38 -1.50 3.00 25.31
CA ASN A 38 -1.88 2.05 24.27
C ASN A 38 -2.14 0.66 24.84
N VAL A 39 -1.27 0.12 25.72
CA VAL A 39 -1.54 -1.16 26.41
C VAL A 39 -2.86 -1.11 27.18
N LYS A 40 -3.07 -0.03 27.94
CA LYS A 40 -4.30 0.14 28.72
C LYS A 40 -5.55 0.25 27.83
N THR A 41 -5.50 1.06 26.76
CA THR A 41 -6.69 1.38 25.96
C THR A 41 -7.04 0.29 24.97
N LEU A 42 -6.05 -0.37 24.38
CA LEU A 42 -6.27 -1.43 23.40
C LEU A 42 -6.61 -2.77 24.08
N TYR A 43 -5.94 -3.08 25.21
CA TYR A 43 -6.01 -4.42 25.82
C TYR A 43 -6.59 -4.43 27.23
N ARG A 44 -6.83 -3.29 27.87
CA ARG A 44 -7.28 -3.15 29.27
C ARG A 44 -6.33 -3.86 30.26
N LYS A 45 -5.03 -3.78 30.01
CA LYS A 45 -3.95 -4.39 30.80
C LYS A 45 -2.95 -3.36 31.30
N THR A 46 -2.09 -3.79 32.24
CA THR A 46 -0.85 -3.07 32.58
C THR A 46 0.31 -3.66 31.79
N LEU A 47 1.47 -2.99 31.77
CA LEU A 47 2.66 -3.49 31.07
C LEU A 47 3.08 -4.88 31.53
N GLU A 48 2.98 -5.14 32.85
CA GLU A 48 3.40 -6.40 33.46
C GLU A 48 2.52 -7.58 33.06
N ASN A 49 1.29 -7.32 32.63
CA ASN A 49 0.31 -8.33 32.24
C ASN A 49 0.07 -8.41 30.73
N ALA A 50 0.76 -7.56 29.95
CA ALA A 50 0.66 -7.58 28.50
C ALA A 50 1.55 -8.67 27.90
N SER A 51 1.06 -9.31 26.82
CA SER A 51 1.86 -10.26 26.07
C SER A 51 2.89 -9.55 25.18
N PRO A 52 3.90 -10.25 24.64
CA PRO A 52 4.85 -9.67 23.69
C PRO A 52 4.17 -9.01 22.49
N GLU A 53 3.14 -9.64 21.93
CA GLU A 53 2.37 -9.16 20.78
C GLU A 53 1.59 -7.89 21.11
N GLU A 54 1.02 -7.82 22.32
CA GLU A 54 0.31 -6.64 22.80
C GLU A 54 1.26 -5.47 23.06
N LEU A 55 2.46 -5.75 23.59
CA LEU A 55 3.52 -4.76 23.78
C LEU A 55 4.05 -4.25 22.42
N TYR A 56 4.26 -5.16 21.46
CA TYR A 56 4.63 -4.82 20.09
C TYR A 56 3.63 -3.85 19.47
N GLN A 57 2.34 -4.20 19.47
CA GLN A 57 1.33 -3.34 18.85
C GLN A 57 1.21 -1.98 19.56
N ALA A 58 1.28 -1.96 20.88
CA ALA A 58 1.25 -0.72 21.65
C ALA A 58 2.44 0.19 21.33
N ALA A 59 3.63 -0.39 21.13
CA ALA A 59 4.83 0.34 20.74
C ALA A 59 4.74 0.85 19.30
N VAL A 60 4.26 0.03 18.37
CA VAL A 60 4.04 0.45 16.98
C VAL A 60 3.08 1.63 16.90
N PHE A 61 1.95 1.60 17.62
CA PHE A 61 1.02 2.73 17.62
C PHE A 61 1.66 4.01 18.18
N ALA A 62 2.52 3.92 19.20
CA ALA A 62 3.22 5.07 19.73
C ALA A 62 4.24 5.68 18.74
N VAL A 63 4.95 4.82 17.97
CA VAL A 63 5.90 5.27 16.93
C VAL A 63 5.15 5.76 15.69
N ARG A 64 4.01 5.16 15.37
CA ARG A 64 3.20 5.51 14.20
C ARG A 64 2.66 6.94 14.26
N ASP A 65 2.42 7.49 15.45
CA ASP A 65 1.99 8.89 15.58
C ASP A 65 3.03 9.85 14.97
N VAL A 66 4.31 9.64 15.28
CA VAL A 66 5.42 10.42 14.69
C VAL A 66 5.51 10.23 13.16
N ILE A 67 5.34 8.99 12.71
CA ILE A 67 5.37 8.65 11.28
C ILE A 67 4.21 9.34 10.55
N THR A 68 3.01 9.32 11.13
CA THR A 68 1.80 9.86 10.51
C THR A 68 1.91 11.35 10.23
N ASP A 69 2.46 12.12 11.15
CA ASP A 69 2.68 13.57 10.95
C ASP A 69 3.61 13.84 9.76
N LYS A 70 4.72 13.11 9.66
CA LYS A 70 5.64 13.19 8.52
C LYS A 70 4.99 12.73 7.22
N TRP A 71 4.20 11.67 7.29
CA TRP A 71 3.50 11.10 6.14
C TRP A 71 2.48 12.07 5.56
N MET A 72 1.68 12.73 6.42
CA MET A 72 0.74 13.78 6.02
C MET A 72 1.48 14.95 5.37
N LYS A 73 2.53 15.48 6.01
CA LYS A 73 3.35 16.58 5.46
C LYS A 73 3.93 16.23 4.09
N THR A 74 4.45 15.02 3.92
CA THR A 74 4.99 14.54 2.63
C THR A 74 3.92 14.54 1.54
N HIS A 75 2.72 14.04 1.87
CA HIS A 75 1.60 14.01 0.93
C HIS A 75 1.10 15.39 0.53
N ASP A 76 0.99 16.29 1.50
CA ASP A 76 0.56 17.68 1.27
C ASP A 76 1.58 18.40 0.39
N GLU A 77 2.87 18.25 0.66
CA GLU A 77 3.94 18.82 -0.15
C GLU A 77 3.91 18.32 -1.60
N TYR A 78 3.75 17.01 -1.81
CA TYR A 78 3.63 16.45 -3.16
C TYR A 78 2.38 16.95 -3.89
N TYR A 79 1.29 17.14 -3.15
CA TYR A 79 0.07 17.68 -3.71
C TYR A 79 0.20 19.16 -4.06
N GLU A 80 0.73 19.99 -3.16
CA GLU A 80 0.91 21.43 -3.38
C GLU A 80 1.86 21.74 -4.54
N ARG A 81 3.00 21.04 -4.60
CA ARG A 81 3.98 21.17 -5.67
C ARG A 81 3.52 20.56 -6.99
N ASP A 82 2.39 19.90 -7.02
CA ASP A 82 1.90 19.17 -8.19
C ASP A 82 2.98 18.23 -8.77
N ALA A 83 3.68 17.53 -7.89
CA ALA A 83 4.84 16.73 -8.21
C ALA A 83 4.47 15.53 -9.09
N LYS A 84 5.37 15.18 -10.04
CA LYS A 84 5.27 13.92 -10.77
C LYS A 84 5.48 12.76 -9.79
N VAL A 85 4.58 11.77 -9.82
CA VAL A 85 4.61 10.61 -8.92
C VAL A 85 4.90 9.34 -9.70
N VAL A 86 5.85 8.56 -9.21
CA VAL A 86 6.12 7.20 -9.70
C VAL A 86 5.23 6.21 -8.95
N TYR A 87 4.49 5.39 -9.69
CA TYR A 87 3.73 4.26 -9.16
C TYR A 87 4.44 2.97 -9.56
N TYR A 88 5.06 2.33 -8.59
CA TYR A 88 5.77 1.06 -8.77
C TYR A 88 4.78 -0.09 -8.61
N LEU A 89 4.46 -0.75 -9.72
CA LEU A 89 3.42 -1.80 -9.79
C LEU A 89 4.08 -3.16 -9.69
N SER A 90 3.77 -3.93 -8.64
CA SER A 90 4.34 -5.24 -8.43
C SER A 90 3.35 -6.21 -7.78
N MET A 91 3.46 -7.50 -8.15
CA MET A 91 2.74 -8.57 -7.44
C MET A 91 3.31 -8.84 -6.05
N GLU A 92 4.56 -8.44 -5.81
CA GLU A 92 5.31 -8.73 -4.60
C GLU A 92 5.91 -7.46 -4.00
N PHE A 93 5.84 -7.35 -2.67
CA PHE A 93 6.59 -6.39 -1.87
C PHE A 93 7.10 -7.08 -0.61
N LEU A 94 8.36 -7.57 -0.67
CA LEU A 94 9.00 -8.27 0.46
C LEU A 94 9.69 -7.25 1.37
N MET A 95 8.89 -6.53 2.15
CA MET A 95 9.37 -5.45 3.03
C MET A 95 10.13 -5.99 4.24
N GLY A 96 9.80 -7.20 4.70
CA GLY A 96 10.22 -7.70 5.99
C GLY A 96 9.47 -7.05 7.15
N ARG A 97 9.94 -7.23 8.37
CA ARG A 97 9.39 -6.59 9.58
C ARG A 97 9.56 -5.07 9.51
N PHE A 98 8.54 -4.34 9.90
CA PHE A 98 8.52 -2.87 9.81
C PHE A 98 9.11 -2.17 11.03
N PHE A 99 8.97 -2.74 12.25
CA PHE A 99 9.26 -2.02 13.48
C PHE A 99 10.73 -1.62 13.60
N GLY A 100 11.65 -2.58 13.54
CA GLY A 100 13.08 -2.29 13.62
C GLY A 100 13.55 -1.39 12.46
N ASN A 101 13.07 -1.64 11.24
CA ASN A 101 13.38 -0.81 10.08
C ASN A 101 12.87 0.64 10.25
N ALA A 102 11.66 0.82 10.78
CA ALA A 102 11.11 2.15 11.07
C ALA A 102 11.96 2.91 12.09
N LEU A 103 12.38 2.24 13.16
CA LEU A 103 13.22 2.86 14.20
C LEU A 103 14.59 3.27 13.66
N ILE A 104 15.21 2.46 12.80
CA ILE A 104 16.47 2.79 12.14
C ILE A 104 16.30 4.00 11.22
N ASN A 105 15.26 3.99 10.36
CA ASN A 105 15.03 5.08 9.41
C ASN A 105 14.66 6.40 10.08
N LEU A 106 14.00 6.34 11.24
CA LEU A 106 13.69 7.50 12.08
C LEU A 106 14.88 7.93 12.97
N GLU A 107 15.99 7.19 12.96
CA GLU A 107 17.14 7.39 13.89
C GLU A 107 16.70 7.39 15.38
N MET A 108 15.73 6.54 15.74
CA MET A 108 15.16 6.42 17.09
C MET A 108 15.47 5.07 17.76
N PHE A 109 16.28 4.22 17.13
CA PHE A 109 16.49 2.83 17.57
C PHE A 109 17.03 2.74 19.00
N ASP A 110 18.13 3.44 19.30
CA ASP A 110 18.74 3.42 20.62
C ASP A 110 17.83 4.06 21.68
N GLU A 111 17.15 5.13 21.33
CA GLU A 111 16.23 5.84 22.23
C GLU A 111 15.03 4.97 22.63
N VAL A 112 14.47 4.22 21.68
CA VAL A 112 13.37 3.28 21.97
C VAL A 112 13.83 2.11 22.83
N LYS A 113 15.04 1.58 22.58
CA LYS A 113 15.64 0.53 23.43
C LYS A 113 15.83 1.01 24.88
N GLU A 114 16.31 2.25 25.09
CA GLU A 114 16.42 2.82 26.43
C GLU A 114 15.04 2.99 27.10
N VAL A 115 14.04 3.45 26.34
CA VAL A 115 12.66 3.57 26.83
C VAL A 115 12.11 2.21 27.26
N PHE A 116 12.33 1.16 26.48
CA PHE A 116 11.90 -0.20 26.81
C PHE A 116 12.60 -0.71 28.08
N ALA A 117 13.92 -0.53 28.19
CA ALA A 117 14.67 -0.91 29.39
C ALA A 117 14.13 -0.19 30.64
N GLU A 118 13.82 1.11 30.55
CA GLU A 118 13.23 1.86 31.64
C GLU A 118 11.77 1.45 31.98
N LEU A 119 11.06 0.83 31.04
CA LEU A 119 9.72 0.25 31.23
C LEU A 119 9.78 -1.20 31.73
N GLY A 120 10.98 -1.82 31.80
CA GLY A 120 11.15 -3.23 32.12
C GLY A 120 10.75 -4.18 30.97
N ILE A 121 10.78 -3.70 29.74
CA ILE A 121 10.41 -4.46 28.54
C ILE A 121 11.69 -4.90 27.81
N ASP A 122 11.78 -6.17 27.42
CA ASP A 122 12.84 -6.65 26.55
C ASP A 122 12.54 -6.28 25.10
N TYR A 123 13.38 -5.46 24.48
CA TYR A 123 13.25 -5.04 23.09
C TYR A 123 13.23 -6.24 22.12
N ASN A 124 14.11 -7.23 22.32
CA ASN A 124 14.21 -8.36 21.41
C ASN A 124 12.93 -9.21 21.45
N MET A 125 12.32 -9.37 22.61
CA MET A 125 11.04 -10.06 22.76
C MET A 125 9.92 -9.35 21.99
N VAL A 126 9.90 -8.02 22.00
CA VAL A 126 8.89 -7.23 21.26
C VAL A 126 9.15 -7.26 19.76
N GLU A 127 10.41 -7.16 19.33
CA GLU A 127 10.78 -7.24 17.91
C GLU A 127 10.47 -8.62 17.31
N GLU A 128 10.71 -9.71 18.07
CA GLU A 128 10.39 -11.07 17.64
C GLU A 128 8.88 -11.36 17.60
N ALA A 129 8.06 -10.58 18.30
CA ALA A 129 6.60 -10.71 18.27
C ALA A 129 5.97 -10.13 17.00
N GLU A 130 6.72 -9.36 16.18
CA GLU A 130 6.24 -8.87 14.89
C GLU A 130 6.16 -10.01 13.88
N PRO A 131 4.97 -10.29 13.31
CA PRO A 131 4.87 -11.25 12.23
C PRO A 131 5.56 -10.74 10.96
N ASP A 132 6.23 -11.61 10.21
CA ASP A 132 6.73 -11.28 8.88
C ASP A 132 5.58 -11.19 7.87
N PRO A 133 5.30 -10.03 7.25
CA PRO A 133 4.34 -9.98 6.16
C PRO A 133 4.94 -10.61 4.90
N GLY A 134 4.62 -11.89 4.66
CA GLY A 134 5.15 -12.68 3.56
C GLY A 134 4.57 -12.30 2.20
N LEU A 135 4.64 -11.02 1.84
CA LEU A 135 4.06 -10.47 0.61
C LEU A 135 5.02 -10.50 -0.58
N GLY A 136 5.97 -11.40 -0.56
CA GLY A 136 6.92 -11.66 -1.63
C GLY A 136 7.62 -13.00 -1.44
N ASN A 137 8.23 -13.52 -2.51
CA ASN A 137 8.87 -14.82 -2.52
C ASN A 137 10.40 -14.73 -2.57
N GLY A 138 10.95 -13.73 -3.26
CA GLY A 138 12.39 -13.64 -3.47
C GLY A 138 12.85 -12.29 -4.02
N GLY A 139 13.73 -12.36 -5.02
CA GLY A 139 14.41 -11.18 -5.59
C GLY A 139 13.49 -10.11 -6.13
N LEU A 140 12.38 -10.48 -6.80
CA LEU A 140 11.40 -9.55 -7.34
C LEU A 140 10.78 -8.68 -6.23
N GLY A 141 10.30 -9.34 -5.17
CA GLY A 141 9.66 -8.67 -4.04
C GLY A 141 10.64 -7.83 -3.22
N ARG A 142 11.87 -8.34 -3.00
CA ARG A 142 12.89 -7.59 -2.26
C ARG A 142 13.41 -6.39 -3.05
N LEU A 143 13.57 -6.50 -4.37
CA LEU A 143 13.93 -5.38 -5.24
C LEU A 143 12.89 -4.25 -5.14
N ALA A 144 11.59 -4.60 -5.20
CA ALA A 144 10.51 -3.64 -5.03
C ALA A 144 10.59 -2.91 -3.69
N ALA A 145 10.82 -3.63 -2.60
CA ALA A 145 11.01 -3.07 -1.26
C ALA A 145 12.20 -2.11 -1.20
N CYS A 146 13.37 -2.52 -1.72
CA CYS A 146 14.58 -1.70 -1.75
C CYS A 146 14.38 -0.42 -2.57
N PHE A 147 13.67 -0.48 -3.70
CA PHE A 147 13.39 0.71 -4.50
C PHE A 147 12.47 1.67 -3.77
N LEU A 148 11.43 1.21 -3.09
CA LEU A 148 10.56 2.09 -2.32
C LEU A 148 11.31 2.80 -1.20
N GLU A 149 12.16 2.08 -0.45
CA GLU A 149 12.98 2.66 0.61
C GLU A 149 14.01 3.67 0.07
N SER A 150 14.64 3.36 -1.07
CA SER A 150 15.57 4.26 -1.74
C SER A 150 14.88 5.52 -2.24
N LEU A 151 13.68 5.41 -2.83
CA LEU A 151 12.88 6.55 -3.28
C LEU A 151 12.49 7.46 -2.11
N SER A 152 12.11 6.88 -0.97
CA SER A 152 11.83 7.65 0.25
C SER A 152 13.08 8.33 0.80
N THR A 153 14.21 7.65 0.83
CA THR A 153 15.50 8.20 1.30
C THR A 153 15.99 9.33 0.41
N LEU A 154 15.74 9.25 -0.90
CA LEU A 154 16.06 10.29 -1.87
C LEU A 154 14.97 11.39 -1.96
N SER A 155 13.93 11.32 -1.15
CA SER A 155 12.80 12.26 -1.17
C SER A 155 12.10 12.37 -2.54
N LEU A 156 12.02 11.26 -3.26
CA LEU A 156 11.35 11.19 -4.55
C LEU A 156 9.90 10.72 -4.38
N PRO A 157 8.91 11.42 -5.00
CA PRO A 157 7.51 11.06 -4.88
C PRO A 157 7.20 9.70 -5.49
N ALA A 158 6.78 8.75 -4.65
CA ALA A 158 6.51 7.38 -5.08
C ALA A 158 5.37 6.71 -4.30
N TYR A 159 4.71 5.76 -4.98
CA TYR A 159 3.80 4.77 -4.40
C TYR A 159 4.23 3.38 -4.85
N GLY A 160 4.28 2.42 -3.92
CA GLY A 160 4.18 1.01 -4.27
C GLY A 160 2.71 0.63 -4.42
N CYS A 161 2.37 -0.20 -5.40
CA CYS A 161 0.99 -0.66 -5.60
C CYS A 161 0.99 -2.18 -5.87
N GLY A 162 0.29 -2.92 -5.03
CA GLY A 162 0.19 -4.38 -5.11
C GLY A 162 -1.06 -4.93 -4.43
N ILE A 163 -1.03 -6.18 -4.03
CA ILE A 163 -2.13 -6.88 -3.37
C ILE A 163 -1.79 -7.11 -1.89
N ARG A 164 -2.76 -6.89 -1.01
CA ARG A 164 -2.70 -7.26 0.40
C ARG A 164 -3.15 -8.70 0.55
N TYR A 165 -2.20 -9.63 0.43
CA TYR A 165 -2.51 -11.05 0.60
C TYR A 165 -2.83 -11.36 2.06
N HIS A 166 -3.88 -12.16 2.30
CA HIS A 166 -4.23 -12.61 3.65
C HIS A 166 -3.19 -13.56 4.21
N TYR A 167 -2.66 -14.43 3.37
CA TYR A 167 -1.65 -15.41 3.76
C TYR A 167 -0.29 -15.15 3.09
N GLY A 168 -0.25 -14.55 1.90
CA GLY A 168 1.00 -14.29 1.17
C GLY A 168 1.71 -15.57 0.77
N ILE A 169 2.98 -15.70 1.21
CA ILE A 169 3.76 -16.91 1.12
C ILE A 169 3.36 -17.88 2.25
N PHE A 170 3.73 -19.15 2.15
CA PHE A 170 3.42 -20.18 3.14
C PHE A 170 4.32 -20.10 4.40
N GLU A 171 3.81 -20.58 5.53
CA GLU A 171 4.61 -20.97 6.68
C GLU A 171 5.21 -22.35 6.43
N GLN A 172 6.51 -22.50 6.69
CA GLN A 172 7.24 -23.74 6.53
C GLN A 172 7.26 -24.52 7.84
N ARG A 173 6.75 -25.75 7.82
CA ARG A 173 6.83 -26.70 8.94
C ARG A 173 7.65 -27.92 8.56
N ILE A 174 8.24 -28.57 9.55
CA ILE A 174 8.95 -29.84 9.36
C ILE A 174 8.14 -30.94 10.05
N GLU A 175 7.59 -31.86 9.27
CA GLU A 175 6.84 -33.02 9.76
C GLU A 175 7.48 -34.31 9.26
N ASN A 176 7.82 -35.20 10.18
CA ASN A 176 8.49 -36.47 9.88
C ASN A 176 9.78 -36.34 9.04
N GLY A 177 10.51 -35.23 9.19
CA GLY A 177 11.72 -34.93 8.44
C GLY A 177 11.51 -34.29 7.05
N TYR A 178 10.26 -34.01 6.67
CA TYR A 178 9.89 -33.37 5.41
C TYR A 178 9.32 -32.00 5.63
N GLN A 179 9.55 -31.10 4.67
CA GLN A 179 8.92 -29.79 4.65
C GLN A 179 7.41 -29.93 4.33
N VAL A 180 6.61 -29.25 5.10
CA VAL A 180 5.17 -29.09 4.88
C VAL A 180 4.86 -27.59 4.82
N GLU A 181 4.12 -27.19 3.80
CA GLU A 181 3.68 -25.82 3.57
C GLU A 181 2.27 -25.63 4.16
N VAL A 182 2.11 -24.66 5.04
CA VAL A 182 0.81 -24.30 5.64
C VAL A 182 0.55 -22.83 5.47
N PRO A 183 -0.73 -22.39 5.49
CA PRO A 183 -1.05 -20.97 5.40
C PRO A 183 -0.41 -20.17 6.54
N ASP A 184 0.28 -19.08 6.21
CA ASP A 184 0.84 -18.13 7.17
C ASP A 184 -0.18 -17.03 7.46
N ASN A 185 -0.85 -17.12 8.60
CA ASN A 185 -1.89 -16.16 9.01
C ASN A 185 -1.28 -14.93 9.70
N TRP A 186 -0.47 -14.17 9.00
CA TRP A 186 0.25 -13.00 9.54
C TRP A 186 -0.67 -11.89 10.07
N LEU A 187 -1.96 -11.91 9.70
CA LEU A 187 -2.98 -10.93 10.12
C LEU A 187 -3.81 -11.38 11.34
N GLU A 188 -3.52 -12.54 11.92
CA GLU A 188 -4.33 -13.13 13.02
C GLU A 188 -4.51 -12.19 14.21
N ASN A 189 -3.45 -11.50 14.60
CA ASN A 189 -3.46 -10.56 15.73
C ASN A 189 -3.70 -9.10 15.28
N GLY A 190 -4.11 -8.88 14.02
CA GLY A 190 -4.29 -7.55 13.45
C GLY A 190 -3.03 -7.03 12.77
N ASP A 191 -3.16 -5.82 12.20
CA ASP A 191 -2.11 -5.16 11.45
C ASP A 191 -2.00 -3.70 11.90
N PRO A 192 -1.03 -3.39 12.78
CA PRO A 192 -0.90 -2.04 13.31
C PRO A 192 -0.28 -1.04 12.31
N TRP A 193 0.31 -1.51 11.21
CA TRP A 193 0.96 -0.66 10.20
C TRP A 193 0.01 -0.20 9.10
N GLY A 194 -0.91 -1.05 8.69
CA GLY A 194 -1.82 -0.79 7.58
C GLY A 194 -2.96 0.16 7.95
N ILE A 195 -3.11 1.27 7.23
CA ILE A 195 -4.23 2.19 7.37
C ILE A 195 -5.25 1.92 6.28
N LYS A 196 -6.42 1.40 6.67
CA LYS A 196 -7.51 1.14 5.75
C LYS A 196 -8.12 2.45 5.24
N ARG A 197 -8.23 2.60 3.92
CA ARG A 197 -8.69 3.82 3.25
C ARG A 197 -10.00 3.55 2.49
N ASN A 198 -11.09 3.40 3.22
CA ASN A 198 -12.41 3.12 2.61
C ASN A 198 -12.87 4.21 1.62
N GLU A 199 -12.46 5.45 1.83
CA GLU A 199 -12.77 6.60 0.97
C GLU A 199 -12.09 6.53 -0.42
N TYR A 200 -11.16 5.61 -0.59
CA TYR A 200 -10.47 5.34 -1.86
C TYR A 200 -10.87 4.01 -2.50
N ALA A 201 -11.91 3.37 -1.96
CA ALA A 201 -12.43 2.14 -2.54
C ALA A 201 -12.92 2.35 -3.98
N VAL A 202 -12.70 1.35 -4.83
CA VAL A 202 -13.14 1.36 -6.23
C VAL A 202 -13.75 0.01 -6.60
N GLU A 203 -14.63 -0.01 -7.60
CA GLU A 203 -15.19 -1.24 -8.16
C GLU A 203 -14.26 -1.78 -9.25
N VAL A 204 -13.92 -3.07 -9.16
CA VAL A 204 -13.21 -3.79 -10.22
C VAL A 204 -14.14 -4.84 -10.84
N LYS A 205 -14.27 -4.80 -12.16
CA LYS A 205 -15.23 -5.60 -12.93
C LYS A 205 -14.54 -6.74 -13.67
N PHE A 206 -15.14 -7.93 -13.65
CA PHE A 206 -14.60 -9.13 -14.31
C PHE A 206 -15.62 -9.75 -15.26
N GLY A 207 -15.16 -10.20 -16.43
CA GLY A 207 -15.97 -10.91 -17.39
C GLY A 207 -17.11 -10.06 -17.98
N GLY A 208 -18.23 -10.70 -18.26
CA GLY A 208 -19.38 -10.06 -18.90
C GLY A 208 -19.21 -9.92 -20.41
N ASN A 209 -20.02 -9.04 -20.99
CA ASN A 209 -20.05 -8.75 -22.41
C ASN A 209 -19.68 -7.29 -22.67
N VAL A 210 -19.02 -7.03 -23.79
CA VAL A 210 -18.71 -5.66 -24.22
C VAL A 210 -19.67 -5.29 -25.34
N ARG A 211 -20.39 -4.18 -25.16
CA ARG A 211 -21.31 -3.63 -26.17
C ARG A 211 -20.76 -2.32 -26.72
N ALA A 212 -20.69 -2.23 -28.03
CA ALA A 212 -20.41 -0.98 -28.75
C ALA A 212 -21.64 -0.07 -28.68
N VAL A 213 -21.45 1.16 -28.23
CA VAL A 213 -22.47 2.22 -28.21
C VAL A 213 -22.01 3.33 -29.13
N GLU A 214 -22.78 3.59 -30.19
CA GLU A 214 -22.50 4.67 -31.13
C GLU A 214 -22.67 6.03 -30.45
N LYS A 215 -21.69 6.91 -30.63
CA LYS A 215 -21.72 8.29 -30.13
C LYS A 215 -22.23 9.29 -31.14
N GLY A 216 -22.36 8.88 -32.38
CA GLY A 216 -22.59 9.70 -33.60
C GLY A 216 -21.31 9.82 -34.42
N ASN A 217 -21.46 10.19 -35.69
CA ASN A 217 -20.38 10.36 -36.67
C ASN A 217 -19.48 9.11 -36.86
N GLY A 218 -19.99 7.89 -36.59
CA GLY A 218 -19.22 6.66 -36.71
C GLY A 218 -18.23 6.39 -35.54
N GLU A 219 -18.30 7.19 -34.50
CA GLU A 219 -17.51 6.94 -33.25
C GLU A 219 -18.29 6.02 -32.32
N TYR A 220 -17.56 5.13 -31.66
CA TYR A 220 -18.08 4.18 -30.69
C TYR A 220 -17.37 4.32 -29.33
N ARG A 221 -18.12 4.05 -28.26
CA ARG A 221 -17.56 3.71 -26.96
C ARG A 221 -17.94 2.28 -26.61
N PHE A 222 -17.12 1.63 -25.79
CA PHE A 222 -17.37 0.27 -25.35
C PHE A 222 -17.84 0.27 -23.89
N VAL A 223 -18.93 -0.45 -23.64
CA VAL A 223 -19.54 -0.54 -22.30
C VAL A 223 -19.57 -2.00 -21.90
N GLN A 224 -19.05 -2.29 -20.71
CA GLN A 224 -19.07 -3.63 -20.12
C GLN A 224 -20.41 -3.85 -19.40
N GLU A 225 -21.10 -4.96 -19.72
CA GLU A 225 -22.40 -5.35 -19.20
C GLU A 225 -22.34 -6.80 -18.67
N ASN A 226 -23.24 -7.16 -17.75
CA ASN A 226 -23.36 -8.51 -17.19
C ASN A 226 -22.06 -9.03 -16.55
N TYR A 227 -21.29 -8.15 -15.92
CA TYR A 227 -20.03 -8.46 -15.26
C TYR A 227 -20.23 -8.89 -13.80
N GLN A 228 -19.28 -9.64 -13.28
CA GLN A 228 -19.05 -9.79 -11.84
C GLN A 228 -18.18 -8.63 -11.35
N SER A 229 -18.32 -8.22 -10.10
CA SER A 229 -17.46 -7.17 -9.56
C SER A 229 -17.13 -7.39 -8.09
N VAL A 230 -15.99 -6.86 -7.69
CA VAL A 230 -15.57 -6.75 -6.30
C VAL A 230 -15.26 -5.30 -5.97
N THR A 231 -15.31 -4.98 -4.67
CA THR A 231 -14.83 -3.70 -4.17
C THR A 231 -13.36 -3.84 -3.78
N ALA A 232 -12.46 -3.11 -4.44
CA ALA A 232 -11.06 -3.00 -4.06
C ALA A 232 -10.90 -1.91 -3.01
N ILE A 233 -10.41 -2.27 -1.82
CA ILE A 233 -10.18 -1.34 -0.70
C ILE A 233 -8.68 -1.26 -0.46
N PRO A 234 -8.04 -0.07 -0.51
CA PRO A 234 -6.62 0.05 -0.27
C PRO A 234 -6.30 0.14 1.22
N TYR A 235 -5.16 -0.44 1.57
CA TYR A 235 -4.47 -0.26 2.83
C TYR A 235 -3.14 0.43 2.53
N ASP A 236 -2.88 1.54 3.22
CA ASP A 236 -1.65 2.33 3.07
C ASP A 236 -0.67 1.99 4.19
N TYR A 237 0.56 1.66 3.82
CA TYR A 237 1.69 1.37 4.71
C TYR A 237 2.76 2.44 4.53
N PRO A 238 3.37 2.94 5.60
CA PRO A 238 4.41 3.95 5.52
C PRO A 238 5.72 3.35 5.00
N VAL A 239 6.36 4.04 4.07
CA VAL A 239 7.72 3.75 3.62
C VAL A 239 8.61 4.93 3.99
N ILE A 240 9.38 4.76 5.06
CA ILE A 240 10.10 5.83 5.74
C ILE A 240 11.48 6.02 5.11
N GLY A 241 11.82 7.25 4.74
CA GLY A 241 13.16 7.59 4.29
C GLY A 241 14.17 7.61 5.44
N TYR A 242 15.39 7.13 5.19
CA TYR A 242 16.43 7.10 6.20
C TYR A 242 16.93 8.52 6.53
N GLY A 243 16.87 8.89 7.80
CA GLY A 243 17.41 10.14 8.32
C GLY A 243 16.78 11.41 7.72
N ASN A 244 15.54 11.33 7.21
CA ASN A 244 14.82 12.48 6.65
C ASN A 244 13.35 12.51 7.09
N ASN A 245 12.57 13.47 6.56
CA ASN A 245 11.16 13.63 6.90
C ASN A 245 10.20 13.08 5.83
N THR A 246 10.71 12.37 4.83
CA THR A 246 9.90 11.83 3.73
C THR A 246 9.32 10.48 4.11
N VAL A 247 8.02 10.34 3.96
CA VAL A 247 7.32 9.06 4.10
C VAL A 247 6.46 8.83 2.86
N ASN A 248 6.90 7.92 2.00
CA ASN A 248 6.11 7.45 0.86
C ASN A 248 5.09 6.39 1.28
N THR A 249 4.30 5.91 0.33
CA THR A 249 3.21 4.97 0.60
C THR A 249 3.41 3.67 -0.17
N LEU A 250 3.32 2.55 0.53
CA LEU A 250 3.01 1.26 -0.08
C LEU A 250 1.49 1.04 0.03
N ARG A 251 0.79 1.03 -1.09
CA ARG A 251 -0.66 0.81 -1.19
C ARG A 251 -0.96 -0.59 -1.63
N LEU A 252 -1.56 -1.36 -0.74
CA LEU A 252 -1.95 -2.75 -1.00
C LEU A 252 -3.47 -2.86 -1.06
N TRP A 253 -3.96 -3.51 -2.13
CA TRP A 253 -5.38 -3.67 -2.39
C TRP A 253 -5.92 -4.98 -1.83
N GLU A 254 -7.01 -4.89 -1.09
CA GLU A 254 -7.79 -6.03 -0.60
C GLU A 254 -9.14 -6.06 -1.31
N ALA A 255 -9.55 -7.24 -1.79
CA ALA A 255 -10.84 -7.44 -2.40
C ALA A 255 -11.91 -7.70 -1.33
N LYS A 256 -13.07 -7.04 -1.48
CA LYS A 256 -14.26 -7.29 -0.66
C LYS A 256 -15.47 -7.50 -1.58
N PRO A 257 -16.45 -8.32 -1.16
CA PRO A 257 -17.66 -8.49 -1.93
C PRO A 257 -18.41 -7.16 -2.05
N LYS A 258 -19.10 -6.95 -3.16
CA LYS A 258 -19.97 -5.79 -3.34
C LYS A 258 -21.14 -5.84 -2.37
N THR A 259 -21.74 -7.02 -2.24
CA THR A 259 -22.79 -7.33 -1.26
C THR A 259 -22.21 -8.25 -0.20
N ARG A 260 -22.14 -7.81 1.05
CA ARG A 260 -21.52 -8.60 2.13
C ARG A 260 -22.21 -9.93 2.40
N LEU A 261 -23.52 -9.99 2.18
CA LEU A 261 -24.34 -11.18 2.40
C LEU A 261 -25.59 -11.09 1.55
N ASP A 262 -25.87 -12.09 0.73
CA ASP A 262 -27.20 -12.27 0.11
C ASP A 262 -28.17 -12.79 1.18
N LEU A 263 -28.79 -11.83 1.89
CA LEU A 263 -29.69 -12.13 3.00
C LEU A 263 -30.92 -12.95 2.54
N LYS A 264 -31.36 -12.79 1.28
CA LYS A 264 -32.45 -13.56 0.73
C LYS A 264 -32.08 -15.04 0.62
N SER A 265 -30.97 -15.34 -0.06
CA SER A 265 -30.48 -16.72 -0.17
C SER A 265 -30.13 -17.30 1.19
N PHE A 266 -29.59 -16.50 2.12
CA PHE A 266 -29.35 -16.96 3.51
C PHE A 266 -30.62 -17.38 4.22
N ASN A 267 -31.69 -16.57 4.18
CA ASN A 267 -32.98 -16.87 4.82
C ASN A 267 -33.72 -18.04 4.17
N GLU A 268 -33.43 -18.31 2.89
CA GLU A 268 -33.95 -19.48 2.16
C GLU A 268 -33.18 -20.78 2.46
N GLY A 269 -32.14 -20.72 3.32
CA GLY A 269 -31.26 -21.85 3.68
C GLY A 269 -30.18 -22.15 2.63
N ASN A 270 -30.03 -21.32 1.62
CA ASN A 270 -28.98 -21.48 0.59
C ASN A 270 -27.72 -20.75 1.00
N TYR A 271 -27.02 -21.25 2.03
CA TYR A 271 -25.82 -20.61 2.60
C TYR A 271 -24.63 -20.53 1.64
N GLN A 272 -24.46 -21.51 0.77
CA GLN A 272 -23.36 -21.50 -0.22
C GLN A 272 -23.53 -20.34 -1.19
N LYS A 273 -24.73 -20.17 -1.74
CA LYS A 273 -25.04 -19.06 -2.64
C LYS A 273 -24.92 -17.70 -1.93
N ALA A 274 -25.34 -17.64 -0.66
CA ALA A 274 -25.24 -16.42 0.14
C ALA A 274 -23.79 -15.96 0.37
N ALA A 275 -22.82 -16.89 0.36
CA ALA A 275 -21.39 -16.65 0.57
C ALA A 275 -20.59 -16.57 -0.75
N GLU A 276 -21.19 -16.75 -1.91
CA GLU A 276 -20.47 -16.86 -3.20
C GLU A 276 -19.66 -15.61 -3.54
N GLU A 277 -20.21 -14.41 -3.35
CA GLU A 277 -19.52 -13.15 -3.59
C GLU A 277 -18.33 -12.95 -2.62
N GLU A 278 -18.48 -13.37 -1.37
CA GLU A 278 -17.42 -13.31 -0.37
C GLU A 278 -16.28 -14.27 -0.72
N LEU A 279 -16.60 -15.48 -1.13
CA LEU A 279 -15.63 -16.48 -1.56
C LEU A 279 -14.83 -15.95 -2.77
N LEU A 280 -15.52 -15.39 -3.78
CA LEU A 280 -14.86 -14.80 -4.95
C LEU A 280 -13.88 -13.69 -4.56
N ALA A 281 -14.31 -12.77 -3.69
CA ALA A 281 -13.47 -11.67 -3.24
C ALA A 281 -12.26 -12.16 -2.45
N ASN A 282 -12.45 -13.06 -1.48
CA ASN A 282 -11.35 -13.60 -0.67
C ASN A 282 -10.34 -14.34 -1.55
N THR A 283 -10.79 -15.21 -2.46
CA THR A 283 -9.91 -15.96 -3.36
C THR A 283 -8.95 -15.05 -4.16
N LEU A 284 -9.37 -13.83 -4.51
CA LEU A 284 -8.51 -12.86 -5.22
C LEU A 284 -7.32 -12.38 -4.40
N THR A 285 -7.46 -12.32 -3.07
CA THR A 285 -6.44 -11.73 -2.19
C THR A 285 -5.95 -12.69 -1.09
N ASP A 286 -6.30 -13.99 -1.15
CA ASP A 286 -5.86 -14.94 -0.15
C ASP A 286 -4.38 -15.30 -0.29
N VAL A 287 -3.94 -15.73 -1.47
CA VAL A 287 -2.64 -16.36 -1.64
C VAL A 287 -1.83 -15.74 -2.77
N LEU A 288 -0.55 -15.45 -2.48
CA LEU A 288 0.45 -15.09 -3.48
C LEU A 288 0.81 -16.32 -4.34
N TYR A 289 0.72 -16.16 -5.66
CA TYR A 289 1.02 -17.20 -6.65
C TYR A 289 0.30 -18.52 -6.42
N PRO A 290 -1.03 -18.57 -6.54
CA PRO A 290 -1.74 -19.84 -6.54
C PRO A 290 -1.22 -20.75 -7.65
N ALA A 291 -1.27 -22.06 -7.43
CA ALA A 291 -0.82 -23.08 -8.39
C ALA A 291 -1.51 -22.88 -9.76
N ASP A 292 -0.73 -22.89 -10.84
CA ASP A 292 -1.20 -22.63 -12.21
C ASP A 292 -1.05 -23.83 -13.15
N GLU A 293 -0.97 -25.02 -12.61
CA GLU A 293 -0.95 -26.28 -13.36
C GLU A 293 -2.30 -26.56 -14.05
N HIS A 294 -3.39 -26.00 -13.50
CA HIS A 294 -4.75 -26.11 -14.03
C HIS A 294 -5.31 -24.75 -14.48
N ILE A 295 -6.35 -24.81 -15.31
CA ILE A 295 -6.92 -23.59 -15.93
C ILE A 295 -7.45 -22.61 -14.88
N GLN A 296 -8.05 -23.08 -13.79
CA GLN A 296 -8.60 -22.25 -12.72
C GLN A 296 -7.51 -21.41 -12.03
N GLY A 297 -6.34 -22.01 -11.79
CA GLY A 297 -5.20 -21.30 -11.21
C GLY A 297 -4.63 -20.24 -12.15
N LYS A 298 -4.53 -20.54 -13.45
CA LYS A 298 -4.11 -19.56 -14.48
C LYS A 298 -5.08 -18.38 -14.53
N GLU A 299 -6.38 -18.65 -14.53
CA GLU A 299 -7.42 -17.64 -14.53
C GLU A 299 -7.38 -16.79 -13.25
N LEU A 300 -7.20 -17.41 -12.07
CA LEU A 300 -7.08 -16.70 -10.81
C LEU A 300 -5.89 -15.75 -10.81
N ARG A 301 -4.70 -16.20 -11.24
CA ARG A 301 -3.51 -15.36 -11.35
C ARG A 301 -3.74 -14.16 -12.28
N LEU A 302 -4.41 -14.37 -13.41
CA LEU A 302 -4.76 -13.29 -14.32
C LEU A 302 -5.74 -12.30 -13.68
N ARG A 303 -6.74 -12.81 -12.95
CA ARG A 303 -7.70 -11.97 -12.20
C ARG A 303 -7.02 -11.16 -11.11
N GLN A 304 -6.05 -11.73 -10.37
CA GLN A 304 -5.25 -11.02 -9.37
C GLN A 304 -4.46 -9.87 -10.00
N GLN A 305 -3.80 -10.11 -11.13
CA GLN A 305 -3.06 -9.09 -11.87
C GLN A 305 -3.99 -7.95 -12.32
N TYR A 306 -5.12 -8.28 -12.94
CA TYR A 306 -6.09 -7.28 -13.35
C TYR A 306 -6.68 -6.51 -12.17
N PHE A 307 -6.96 -7.19 -11.06
CA PHE A 307 -7.55 -6.59 -9.85
C PHE A 307 -6.75 -5.38 -9.36
N PHE A 308 -5.48 -5.56 -9.02
CA PHE A 308 -4.71 -4.47 -8.46
C PHE A 308 -4.35 -3.39 -9.48
N ILE A 309 -4.20 -3.76 -10.74
CA ILE A 309 -3.95 -2.83 -11.85
C ILE A 309 -5.16 -1.93 -12.07
N SER A 310 -6.36 -2.50 -12.24
CA SER A 310 -7.57 -1.72 -12.46
C SER A 310 -7.85 -0.79 -11.27
N ALA A 311 -7.70 -1.29 -10.03
CA ALA A 311 -7.86 -0.47 -8.85
C ALA A 311 -6.85 0.69 -8.79
N THR A 312 -5.60 0.44 -9.13
CA THR A 312 -4.54 1.46 -9.13
C THR A 312 -4.78 2.51 -10.22
N VAL A 313 -5.03 2.10 -11.46
CA VAL A 313 -5.27 3.02 -12.59
C VAL A 313 -6.46 3.94 -12.30
N GLN A 314 -7.58 3.39 -11.84
CA GLN A 314 -8.76 4.19 -11.47
C GLN A 314 -8.42 5.26 -10.43
N ARG A 315 -7.67 4.91 -9.39
CA ARG A 315 -7.29 5.86 -8.32
C ARG A 315 -6.30 6.91 -8.79
N VAL A 316 -5.33 6.55 -9.62
CA VAL A 316 -4.36 7.48 -10.19
C VAL A 316 -5.06 8.50 -11.09
N ILE A 317 -5.94 8.06 -11.97
CA ILE A 317 -6.74 8.95 -12.83
C ILE A 317 -7.68 9.84 -12.00
N ALA A 318 -8.34 9.29 -10.98
CA ALA A 318 -9.18 10.10 -10.07
C ALA A 318 -8.38 11.15 -9.30
N ARG A 319 -7.12 10.87 -8.93
CA ARG A 319 -6.22 11.85 -8.31
C ARG A 319 -5.80 12.93 -9.31
N PHE A 320 -5.38 12.53 -10.50
CA PHE A 320 -5.00 13.45 -11.58
C PHE A 320 -6.12 14.45 -11.89
N LYS A 321 -7.35 13.97 -12.07
CA LYS A 321 -8.54 14.80 -12.38
C LYS A 321 -8.91 15.83 -11.31
N LYS A 322 -8.34 15.76 -10.11
CA LYS A 322 -8.56 16.80 -9.07
C LYS A 322 -7.89 18.13 -9.40
N LYS A 323 -6.80 18.11 -10.17
CA LYS A 323 -6.02 19.31 -10.52
C LYS A 323 -5.94 19.57 -12.03
N HIS A 324 -6.11 18.54 -12.86
CA HIS A 324 -5.90 18.58 -14.29
C HIS A 324 -7.15 18.15 -15.05
N THR A 325 -7.40 18.80 -16.17
CA THR A 325 -8.51 18.48 -17.10
C THR A 325 -8.00 17.99 -18.45
N ASP A 326 -6.77 18.38 -18.81
CA ASP A 326 -6.11 17.94 -20.05
C ASP A 326 -5.26 16.69 -19.80
N PHE A 327 -5.65 15.57 -20.38
CA PHE A 327 -4.91 14.30 -20.24
C PHE A 327 -3.54 14.30 -20.93
N ASN A 328 -3.24 15.25 -21.82
CA ASN A 328 -1.90 15.41 -22.37
C ASN A 328 -0.84 15.71 -21.29
N GLU A 329 -1.26 16.26 -20.15
CA GLU A 329 -0.41 16.51 -18.99
C GLU A 329 -0.12 15.25 -18.16
N LEU A 330 -0.88 14.16 -18.34
CA LEU A 330 -0.75 12.96 -17.51
C LEU A 330 0.68 12.39 -17.47
N PRO A 331 1.45 12.31 -18.57
CA PRO A 331 2.82 11.81 -18.54
C PRO A 331 3.79 12.69 -17.74
N ASP A 332 3.47 13.96 -17.54
CA ASP A 332 4.28 14.88 -16.75
C ASP A 332 4.00 14.77 -15.25
N LYS A 333 2.88 14.10 -14.88
CA LYS A 333 2.42 13.95 -13.49
C LYS A 333 2.47 12.51 -12.99
N VAL A 334 2.47 11.53 -13.88
CA VAL A 334 2.35 10.11 -13.56
C VAL A 334 3.39 9.30 -14.34
N ALA A 335 4.03 8.37 -13.67
CA ALA A 335 4.80 7.30 -14.28
C ALA A 335 4.41 5.96 -13.65
N PHE A 336 4.07 4.96 -14.47
CA PHE A 336 3.89 3.58 -14.05
C PHE A 336 5.16 2.79 -14.36
N GLN A 337 5.82 2.29 -13.31
CA GLN A 337 6.92 1.35 -13.45
C GLN A 337 6.38 -0.06 -13.26
N LEU A 338 6.41 -0.83 -14.35
CA LEU A 338 5.90 -2.19 -14.38
C LEU A 338 7.01 -3.18 -14.00
N ASN A 339 6.86 -3.81 -12.84
CA ASN A 339 7.83 -4.79 -12.34
C ASN A 339 7.46 -6.18 -12.84
N ASP A 340 8.18 -6.66 -13.86
CA ASP A 340 7.91 -7.88 -14.61
C ASP A 340 6.61 -7.84 -15.44
N THR A 341 6.18 -8.97 -16.00
CA THR A 341 4.99 -9.12 -16.84
C THR A 341 3.67 -9.05 -16.07
N HIS A 342 3.69 -9.28 -14.76
CA HIS A 342 2.50 -9.30 -13.93
C HIS A 342 1.65 -8.03 -14.03
N PRO A 343 2.20 -6.80 -14.02
CA PRO A 343 1.44 -5.57 -14.19
C PRO A 343 1.29 -5.12 -15.65
N SER A 344 1.65 -5.92 -16.65
CA SER A 344 1.61 -5.52 -18.09
C SER A 344 0.23 -5.12 -18.57
N MET A 345 -0.83 -5.63 -17.93
CA MET A 345 -2.23 -5.23 -18.21
C MET A 345 -2.49 -3.74 -17.94
N ALA A 346 -1.59 -3.03 -17.26
CA ALA A 346 -1.70 -1.58 -17.03
C ALA A 346 -1.77 -0.80 -18.35
N VAL A 347 -1.10 -1.28 -19.41
CA VAL A 347 -1.15 -0.69 -20.73
C VAL A 347 -2.58 -0.74 -21.31
N ALA A 348 -3.20 -1.92 -21.29
CA ALA A 348 -4.56 -2.12 -21.79
C ALA A 348 -5.61 -1.41 -20.92
N GLU A 349 -5.47 -1.49 -19.59
CA GLU A 349 -6.41 -0.85 -18.66
C GLU A 349 -6.33 0.68 -18.71
N LEU A 350 -5.13 1.26 -18.84
CA LEU A 350 -5.00 2.71 -19.03
C LEU A 350 -5.64 3.15 -20.34
N MET A 351 -5.44 2.41 -21.44
CA MET A 351 -6.11 2.66 -22.71
C MET A 351 -7.64 2.60 -22.57
N ARG A 352 -8.17 1.57 -21.91
CA ARG A 352 -9.60 1.42 -21.66
C ARG A 352 -10.17 2.62 -20.89
N VAL A 353 -9.50 3.01 -19.80
CA VAL A 353 -9.94 4.14 -18.97
C VAL A 353 -9.89 5.47 -19.74
N LEU A 354 -8.86 5.69 -20.55
CA LEU A 354 -8.73 6.91 -21.34
C LEU A 354 -9.76 6.97 -22.49
N VAL A 355 -9.94 5.88 -23.22
CA VAL A 355 -10.82 5.83 -24.40
C VAL A 355 -12.29 5.68 -23.99
N ASP A 356 -12.62 4.66 -23.18
CA ASP A 356 -14.01 4.29 -22.93
C ASP A 356 -14.67 5.11 -21.82
N GLU A 357 -13.89 5.51 -20.80
CA GLU A 357 -14.42 6.28 -19.65
C GLU A 357 -14.21 7.79 -19.79
N ASN A 358 -13.11 8.20 -20.44
CA ASN A 358 -12.76 9.64 -20.58
C ASN A 358 -12.88 10.14 -22.01
N ASN A 359 -13.31 9.31 -22.97
CA ASN A 359 -13.63 9.67 -24.35
C ASN A 359 -12.46 10.24 -25.17
N LEU A 360 -11.21 9.86 -24.87
CA LEU A 360 -10.06 10.27 -25.67
C LEU A 360 -10.05 9.50 -27.01
N PRO A 361 -9.60 10.14 -28.11
CA PRO A 361 -9.26 9.44 -29.33
C PRO A 361 -8.18 8.39 -29.09
N TRP A 362 -8.24 7.27 -29.80
CA TRP A 362 -7.30 6.14 -29.66
C TRP A 362 -5.83 6.56 -29.74
N ASP A 363 -5.47 7.34 -30.77
CA ASP A 363 -4.07 7.74 -30.99
C ASP A 363 -3.54 8.63 -29.88
N GLN A 364 -4.37 9.53 -29.34
CA GLN A 364 -4.03 10.37 -28.19
C GLN A 364 -3.85 9.52 -26.92
N ALA A 365 -4.78 8.63 -26.65
CA ALA A 365 -4.71 7.72 -25.50
C ALA A 365 -3.46 6.82 -25.59
N TRP A 366 -3.13 6.35 -26.80
CA TRP A 366 -1.94 5.53 -27.02
C TRP A 366 -0.63 6.30 -26.81
N ASP A 367 -0.51 7.54 -27.31
CA ASP A 367 0.66 8.38 -27.05
C ASP A 367 0.86 8.63 -25.55
N ILE A 368 -0.20 8.96 -24.83
CA ILE A 368 -0.19 9.14 -23.38
C ILE A 368 0.27 7.86 -22.68
N THR A 369 -0.34 6.71 -23.03
CA THR A 369 -0.04 5.42 -22.41
C THR A 369 1.42 5.03 -22.57
N ARG A 370 2.00 5.21 -23.76
CA ARG A 370 3.43 4.94 -24.02
C ARG A 370 4.37 5.80 -23.22
N ARG A 371 3.98 7.04 -22.91
CA ARG A 371 4.78 7.98 -22.12
C ARG A 371 4.63 7.79 -20.60
N VAL A 372 3.52 7.19 -20.18
CA VAL A 372 3.24 6.90 -18.76
C VAL A 372 3.84 5.58 -18.32
N CYS A 373 3.82 4.54 -19.16
CA CYS A 373 4.24 3.19 -18.80
C CYS A 373 5.72 2.94 -19.13
N ALA A 374 6.46 2.43 -18.14
CA ALA A 374 7.81 1.91 -18.28
C ALA A 374 7.86 0.46 -17.79
N TYR A 375 8.60 -0.39 -18.46
CA TYR A 375 8.66 -1.82 -18.21
C TYR A 375 10.07 -2.28 -17.88
N THR A 376 10.18 -3.13 -16.86
CA THR A 376 11.43 -3.83 -16.48
C THR A 376 11.12 -5.29 -16.19
N ASN A 377 11.97 -6.17 -16.77
CA ASN A 377 11.90 -7.62 -16.60
C ASN A 377 13.29 -8.14 -16.18
#